data_c809ca54673d9e7170c0a24c45ff2691
#
_entry.id   c809ca54673d9e7170c0a24c45ff2691
#
_cell.length_a   1.000
_cell.length_b   1.000
_cell.length_c   1.000
_cell.angle_alpha   90.00
_cell.angle_beta   90.00
_cell.angle_gamma   90.00
#
_symmetry.space_group_name_H-M   'P 1'
#
loop_
_entity.id
_entity.type
_entity.pdbx_description
1 polymer ?
#
loop_
_entity_poly.entity_id
_entity_poly.type
_entity_poly.pdbx_seq_one_letter_code
_entity_poly.pdbx_strand_id
1 'polypeptide(L)'
;MSYSECTDDLNRVCSDLENYAGATDLALAQISDDNFFLEVKKNYDKSMVTGFIRLNGTTVGCVANRTAVYAADGVKEDEFDAVLSANGAEKAAKFVSFCDAFNIPLLTLVNVKGYKACKCTERRIAKNAGRLTYAFANASVPKVTVVVGEAYGTAYLTMNSKSIGADVVYAWPNATIGMMDASAAAKIMYADEIAKADDSVA
;
A
#
# COMPACT_ATOMS: atom_id res chain seq x y z
N MET A 1 11.40 18.83 -19.84
CA MET A 1 10.05 18.26 -19.88
C MET A 1 9.10 19.41 -20.13
N SER A 2 8.28 19.37 -21.19
CA SER A 2 7.20 20.34 -21.34
C SER A 2 6.12 19.95 -20.33
N TYR A 3 5.83 20.82 -19.39
CA TYR A 3 4.65 20.66 -18.54
C TYR A 3 3.43 20.80 -19.44
N SER A 4 2.57 19.79 -19.50
CA SER A 4 1.24 19.96 -20.04
C SER A 4 0.50 20.91 -19.10
N GLU A 5 -0.15 21.95 -19.63
CA GLU A 5 -0.98 22.83 -18.83
C GLU A 5 -2.02 21.97 -18.10
N CYS A 6 -1.90 21.90 -16.77
CA CYS A 6 -2.89 21.24 -15.94
C CYS A 6 -4.02 22.23 -15.68
N THR A 7 -5.25 21.84 -16.02
CA THR A 7 -6.45 22.66 -15.79
C THR A 7 -7.09 22.41 -14.43
N ASP A 8 -6.59 21.41 -13.69
CA ASP A 8 -7.13 21.02 -12.39
C ASP A 8 -6.61 21.93 -11.26
N ASP A 9 -7.44 22.18 -10.25
CA ASP A 9 -7.06 22.96 -9.07
C ASP A 9 -6.32 22.08 -8.05
N LEU A 10 -5.03 22.30 -7.92
CA LEU A 10 -4.18 21.59 -6.95
C LEU A 10 -4.55 21.86 -5.48
N ASN A 11 -5.29 22.95 -5.22
CA ASN A 11 -5.75 23.31 -3.87
C ASN A 11 -7.15 22.78 -3.58
N ARG A 12 -7.74 21.99 -4.48
CA ARG A 12 -9.04 21.39 -4.22
C ARG A 12 -9.02 20.53 -2.97
N VAL A 13 -10.05 20.60 -2.18
CA VAL A 13 -10.23 19.78 -0.99
C VAL A 13 -10.77 18.41 -1.42
N CYS A 14 -10.01 17.36 -1.16
CA CYS A 14 -10.48 15.98 -1.27
C CYS A 14 -11.17 15.62 0.05
N SER A 15 -12.49 15.91 0.15
CA SER A 15 -13.27 15.55 1.32
C SER A 15 -13.37 14.02 1.46
N ASP A 16 -13.46 13.54 2.69
CA ASP A 16 -13.67 12.12 3.03
C ASP A 16 -12.58 11.15 2.53
N LEU A 17 -11.39 11.66 2.18
CA LEU A 17 -10.29 10.83 1.68
C LEU A 17 -9.90 9.72 2.67
N GLU A 18 -10.05 9.96 3.96
CA GLU A 18 -9.81 8.99 5.05
C GLU A 18 -10.72 7.75 4.96
N ASN A 19 -11.92 7.88 4.40
CA ASN A 19 -12.86 6.78 4.22
C ASN A 19 -12.39 5.79 3.13
N TYR A 20 -11.44 6.20 2.29
CA TYR A 20 -10.90 5.37 1.22
C TYR A 20 -9.60 4.63 1.57
N ALA A 21 -9.24 4.55 2.86
CA ALA A 21 -8.07 3.78 3.30
C ALA A 21 -8.10 2.30 2.85
N GLY A 22 -9.30 1.72 2.75
CA GLY A 22 -9.52 0.37 2.22
C GLY A 22 -9.64 0.28 0.70
N ALA A 23 -10.05 1.36 0.03
CA ALA A 23 -10.26 1.46 -1.42
C ALA A 23 -9.26 2.45 -2.04
N THR A 24 -7.98 2.11 -1.97
CA THR A 24 -6.89 3.00 -2.35
C THR A 24 -6.86 3.37 -3.84
N ASP A 25 -7.48 2.58 -4.70
CA ASP A 25 -7.70 2.92 -6.10
C ASP A 25 -8.62 4.15 -6.25
N LEU A 26 -9.69 4.24 -5.45
CA LEU A 26 -10.58 5.40 -5.41
C LEU A 26 -9.86 6.63 -4.80
N ALA A 27 -9.08 6.42 -3.74
CA ALA A 27 -8.26 7.49 -3.17
C ALA A 27 -7.27 8.06 -4.20
N LEU A 28 -6.60 7.20 -4.96
CA LEU A 28 -5.67 7.58 -6.01
C LEU A 28 -6.37 8.34 -7.15
N ALA A 29 -7.56 7.90 -7.55
CA ALA A 29 -8.35 8.63 -8.54
C ALA A 29 -8.75 10.02 -8.04
N GLN A 30 -9.18 10.16 -6.78
CA GLN A 30 -9.57 11.45 -6.21
C GLN A 30 -8.44 12.49 -6.15
N ILE A 31 -7.21 12.07 -5.83
CA ILE A 31 -6.08 13.00 -5.74
C ILE A 31 -5.47 13.33 -7.11
N SER A 32 -5.80 12.56 -8.14
CA SER A 32 -5.26 12.73 -9.49
C SER A 32 -5.93 13.85 -10.25
N ASP A 33 -5.18 14.51 -11.13
CA ASP A 33 -5.72 15.50 -12.07
C ASP A 33 -6.86 14.87 -12.88
N ASP A 34 -8.00 15.58 -12.96
CA ASP A 34 -9.21 15.14 -13.68
C ASP A 34 -9.71 13.73 -13.26
N ASN A 35 -9.42 13.30 -12.04
CA ASN A 35 -9.69 11.96 -11.52
C ASN A 35 -9.09 10.82 -12.38
N PHE A 36 -8.01 11.10 -13.09
CA PHE A 36 -7.35 10.12 -13.95
C PHE A 36 -6.65 9.04 -13.12
N PHE A 37 -7.04 7.80 -13.29
CA PHE A 37 -6.31 6.65 -12.73
C PHE A 37 -6.25 5.49 -13.72
N LEU A 38 -5.05 5.05 -14.06
CA LEU A 38 -4.81 3.91 -14.92
C LEU A 38 -4.23 2.75 -14.10
N GLU A 39 -5.07 1.80 -13.68
CA GLU A 39 -4.62 0.61 -12.96
C GLU A 39 -3.95 -0.39 -13.91
N VAL A 40 -2.72 -0.81 -13.58
CA VAL A 40 -1.96 -1.81 -14.30
C VAL A 40 -2.11 -3.17 -13.63
N LYS A 41 -2.38 -4.22 -14.42
CA LYS A 41 -2.59 -5.59 -13.92
C LYS A 41 -3.69 -5.69 -12.87
N LYS A 42 -4.82 -5.02 -13.08
CA LYS A 42 -5.96 -4.98 -12.16
C LYS A 42 -6.39 -6.38 -11.66
N ASN A 43 -6.41 -7.37 -12.56
CA ASN A 43 -6.88 -8.72 -12.26
C ASN A 43 -5.80 -9.66 -11.66
N TYR A 44 -4.54 -9.20 -11.58
CA TYR A 44 -3.47 -9.97 -10.94
C TYR A 44 -3.22 -9.46 -9.53
N ASP A 45 -3.56 -10.26 -8.55
CA ASP A 45 -3.54 -9.91 -7.12
C ASP A 45 -4.24 -8.57 -6.83
N LYS A 46 -5.55 -8.62 -6.74
CA LYS A 46 -6.40 -7.44 -6.57
C LYS A 46 -6.15 -6.68 -5.25
N SER A 47 -5.52 -7.33 -4.25
CA SER A 47 -5.16 -6.67 -2.97
C SER A 47 -4.00 -5.69 -3.10
N MET A 48 -3.23 -5.77 -4.19
CA MET A 48 -2.15 -4.85 -4.52
C MET A 48 -2.55 -3.99 -5.74
N VAL A 49 -2.58 -2.71 -5.57
CA VAL A 49 -2.82 -1.72 -6.63
C VAL A 49 -1.49 -1.25 -7.19
N THR A 50 -1.37 -1.27 -8.51
CA THR A 50 -0.27 -0.63 -9.24
C THR A 50 -0.85 0.13 -10.41
N GLY A 51 -0.45 1.38 -10.60
CA GLY A 51 -1.04 2.21 -11.66
C GLY A 51 -0.41 3.57 -11.75
N PHE A 52 -0.97 4.41 -12.61
CA PHE A 52 -0.49 5.76 -12.85
C PHE A 52 -1.58 6.77 -12.55
N ILE A 53 -1.20 7.85 -11.91
CA ILE A 53 -1.98 9.08 -11.73
C ILE A 53 -1.26 10.26 -12.38
N ARG A 54 -1.91 11.39 -12.41
CA ARG A 54 -1.30 12.67 -12.77
C ARG A 54 -1.40 13.64 -11.61
N LEU A 55 -0.32 14.34 -11.32
CA LEU A 55 -0.28 15.43 -10.35
C LEU A 55 0.38 16.63 -11.00
N ASN A 56 -0.39 17.69 -11.19
CA ASN A 56 0.04 18.90 -11.92
C ASN A 56 0.64 18.57 -13.30
N GLY A 57 -0.04 17.73 -14.06
CA GLY A 57 0.40 17.29 -15.39
C GLY A 57 1.55 16.27 -15.38
N THR A 58 2.15 15.99 -14.22
CA THR A 58 3.26 15.03 -14.11
C THR A 58 2.72 13.62 -13.84
N THR A 59 3.19 12.64 -14.59
CA THR A 59 2.83 11.23 -14.35
C THR A 59 3.56 10.70 -13.12
N VAL A 60 2.82 10.07 -12.22
CA VAL A 60 3.32 9.45 -10.98
C VAL A 60 2.89 7.99 -10.95
N GLY A 61 3.84 7.09 -10.70
CA GLY A 61 3.57 5.67 -10.48
C GLY A 61 3.09 5.43 -9.05
N CYS A 62 2.02 4.67 -8.90
CA CYS A 62 1.43 4.39 -7.59
C CYS A 62 1.50 2.91 -7.25
N VAL A 63 1.89 2.62 -5.99
CA VAL A 63 1.84 1.30 -5.39
C VAL A 63 1.02 1.40 -4.11
N ALA A 64 -0.06 0.64 -3.99
CA ALA A 64 -0.93 0.74 -2.82
C ALA A 64 -1.50 -0.62 -2.39
N ASN A 65 -1.70 -0.78 -1.08
CA ASN A 65 -2.47 -1.91 -0.54
C ASN A 65 -3.95 -1.51 -0.52
N ARG A 66 -4.85 -2.41 -0.92
CA ARG A 66 -6.30 -2.22 -0.76
C ARG A 66 -6.94 -3.43 -0.08
N THR A 67 -8.01 -3.17 0.65
CA THR A 67 -8.79 -4.19 1.36
C THR A 67 -10.18 -4.38 0.75
N ALA A 68 -10.61 -3.52 -0.14
CA ALA A 68 -11.90 -3.63 -0.80
C ALA A 68 -11.82 -3.18 -2.27
N VAL A 69 -12.63 -3.81 -3.10
CA VAL A 69 -12.90 -3.42 -4.49
C VAL A 69 -14.38 -3.10 -4.62
N TYR A 70 -14.68 -1.97 -5.25
CA TYR A 70 -16.06 -1.55 -5.51
C TYR A 70 -16.34 -1.54 -7.02
N ALA A 71 -17.54 -1.97 -7.38
CA ALA A 71 -18.06 -1.83 -8.73
C ALA A 71 -18.46 -0.37 -9.02
N ALA A 72 -18.74 -0.08 -10.28
CA ALA A 72 -19.14 1.27 -10.70
C ALA A 72 -20.46 1.74 -10.07
N ASP A 73 -21.31 0.84 -9.62
CA ASP A 73 -22.56 1.10 -8.90
C ASP A 73 -22.36 1.33 -7.38
N GLY A 74 -21.10 1.27 -6.89
CA GLY A 74 -20.75 1.43 -5.48
C GLY A 74 -20.93 0.15 -4.64
N VAL A 75 -21.29 -0.96 -5.23
CA VAL A 75 -21.38 -2.25 -4.53
C VAL A 75 -19.99 -2.84 -4.32
N LYS A 76 -19.71 -3.34 -3.10
CA LYS A 76 -18.45 -4.03 -2.79
C LYS A 76 -18.43 -5.39 -3.52
N GLU A 77 -17.46 -5.56 -4.43
CA GLU A 77 -17.26 -6.81 -5.19
C GLU A 77 -16.36 -7.80 -4.45
N ASP A 78 -15.23 -7.31 -3.94
CA ASP A 78 -14.22 -8.14 -3.28
C ASP A 78 -13.77 -7.48 -1.96
N GLU A 79 -13.40 -8.31 -0.99
CA GLU A 79 -12.82 -7.90 0.28
C GLU A 79 -11.55 -8.70 0.58
N PHE A 80 -10.52 -8.03 1.09
CA PHE A 80 -9.22 -8.63 1.40
C PHE A 80 -8.75 -8.20 2.77
N ASP A 81 -8.00 -9.05 3.44
CA ASP A 81 -7.25 -8.64 4.62
C ASP A 81 -6.17 -7.60 4.25
N ALA A 82 -5.87 -6.71 5.19
CA ALA A 82 -4.77 -5.75 5.05
C ALA A 82 -3.40 -6.45 5.20
N VAL A 83 -3.08 -7.35 4.28
CA VAL A 83 -1.87 -8.18 4.31
C VAL A 83 -1.14 -8.19 2.97
N LEU A 84 0.19 -8.26 3.03
CA LEU A 84 1.02 -8.35 1.83
C LEU A 84 1.13 -9.80 1.36
N SER A 85 0.62 -10.09 0.18
CA SER A 85 0.73 -11.40 -0.47
C SER A 85 2.05 -11.54 -1.24
N ALA A 86 2.47 -12.77 -1.53
CA ALA A 86 3.65 -13.02 -2.36
C ALA A 86 3.45 -12.53 -3.80
N ASN A 87 2.24 -12.65 -4.36
CA ASN A 87 1.94 -12.16 -5.70
C ASN A 87 1.87 -10.64 -5.75
N GLY A 88 1.28 -10.00 -4.72
CA GLY A 88 1.24 -8.54 -4.59
C GLY A 88 2.64 -7.95 -4.49
N ALA A 89 3.52 -8.54 -3.67
CA ALA A 89 4.91 -8.13 -3.59
C ALA A 89 5.65 -8.27 -4.93
N GLU A 90 5.41 -9.35 -5.68
CA GLU A 90 6.00 -9.53 -7.02
C GLU A 90 5.46 -8.51 -8.03
N LYS A 91 4.14 -8.25 -8.01
CA LYS A 91 3.49 -7.23 -8.87
C LYS A 91 4.10 -5.85 -8.63
N ALA A 92 4.17 -5.45 -7.36
CA ALA A 92 4.72 -4.16 -6.95
C ALA A 92 6.21 -4.04 -7.31
N ALA A 93 7.03 -5.06 -7.05
CA ALA A 93 8.46 -5.03 -7.39
C ALA A 93 8.72 -4.80 -8.89
N LYS A 94 7.98 -5.50 -9.76
CA LYS A 94 8.09 -5.31 -11.21
C LYS A 94 7.64 -3.91 -11.64
N PHE A 95 6.61 -3.37 -11.01
CA PHE A 95 6.10 -2.04 -11.31
C PHE A 95 7.07 -0.94 -10.87
N VAL A 96 7.63 -1.05 -9.66
CA VAL A 96 8.65 -0.12 -9.16
C VAL A 96 9.86 -0.09 -10.08
N SER A 97 10.38 -1.26 -10.48
CA SER A 97 11.51 -1.33 -11.41
C SER A 97 11.18 -0.72 -12.78
N PHE A 98 9.95 -0.86 -13.25
CA PHE A 98 9.49 -0.19 -14.46
C PHE A 98 9.50 1.34 -14.30
N CYS A 99 8.92 1.86 -13.21
CA CYS A 99 8.89 3.30 -12.95
C CYS A 99 10.31 3.89 -12.86
N ASP A 100 11.22 3.20 -12.19
CA ASP A 100 12.63 3.62 -12.09
C ASP A 100 13.30 3.68 -13.47
N ALA A 101 13.11 2.65 -14.31
CA ALA A 101 13.68 2.60 -15.67
C ALA A 101 13.19 3.74 -16.59
N PHE A 102 12.01 4.29 -16.33
CA PHE A 102 11.41 5.38 -17.11
C PHE A 102 11.43 6.74 -16.40
N ASN A 103 12.16 6.86 -15.29
CA ASN A 103 12.25 8.09 -14.48
C ASN A 103 10.88 8.61 -14.01
N ILE A 104 9.97 7.71 -13.63
CA ILE A 104 8.64 8.05 -13.13
C ILE A 104 8.70 8.06 -11.58
N PRO A 105 8.38 9.18 -10.92
CA PRO A 105 8.36 9.25 -9.46
C PRO A 105 7.29 8.32 -8.88
N LEU A 106 7.49 7.88 -7.64
CA LEU A 106 6.68 6.87 -6.99
C LEU A 106 5.92 7.43 -5.78
N LEU A 107 4.63 7.13 -5.72
CA LEU A 107 3.77 7.31 -4.55
C LEU A 107 3.34 5.94 -4.01
N THR A 108 3.59 5.70 -2.73
CA THR A 108 3.18 4.47 -2.05
C THR A 108 2.12 4.77 -1.01
N LEU A 109 0.95 4.12 -1.08
CA LEU A 109 -0.07 4.15 -0.03
C LEU A 109 -0.01 2.86 0.75
N VAL A 110 0.19 2.95 2.07
CA VAL A 110 0.40 1.79 2.94
C VAL A 110 -0.81 1.55 3.83
N ASN A 111 -1.36 0.33 3.72
CA ASN A 111 -2.33 -0.23 4.65
C ASN A 111 -2.03 -1.72 4.80
N VAL A 112 -1.12 -2.08 5.71
CA VAL A 112 -0.65 -3.46 5.83
C VAL A 112 -0.30 -3.82 7.27
N LYS A 113 -0.93 -4.88 7.79
CA LYS A 113 -0.69 -5.39 9.16
C LYS A 113 0.27 -6.57 9.23
N GLY A 114 0.67 -7.14 8.08
CA GLY A 114 1.57 -8.29 8.05
C GLY A 114 1.61 -8.96 6.69
N TYR A 115 2.18 -10.14 6.64
CA TYR A 115 2.18 -10.99 5.45
C TYR A 115 1.01 -11.97 5.45
N LYS A 116 0.51 -12.30 4.26
CA LYS A 116 -0.58 -13.27 4.08
C LYS A 116 -0.14 -14.67 4.54
N ALA A 117 -0.81 -15.23 5.55
CA ALA A 117 -0.54 -16.55 6.08
C ALA A 117 -1.25 -17.64 5.25
N CYS A 118 -0.54 -18.23 4.29
CA CYS A 118 -1.01 -19.42 3.56
C CYS A 118 0.19 -20.18 2.97
N LYS A 119 0.04 -21.49 2.76
CA LYS A 119 1.10 -22.35 2.22
C LYS A 119 1.74 -21.84 0.94
N CYS A 120 0.98 -21.25 0.05
CA CYS A 120 1.48 -20.70 -1.22
C CYS A 120 2.29 -19.42 -1.00
N THR A 121 1.92 -18.58 -0.04
CA THR A 121 2.66 -17.38 0.33
C THR A 121 3.94 -17.75 1.08
N GLU A 122 3.89 -18.61 2.08
CA GLU A 122 5.06 -19.04 2.87
C GLU A 122 6.23 -19.48 2.01
N ARG A 123 5.97 -20.23 0.95
CA ARG A 123 7.02 -20.72 0.03
C ARG A 123 7.70 -19.61 -0.79
N ARG A 124 7.05 -18.47 -1.00
CA ARG A 124 7.51 -17.45 -1.94
C ARG A 124 7.68 -16.06 -1.35
N ILE A 125 7.12 -15.82 -0.15
CA ILE A 125 7.06 -14.47 0.41
C ILE A 125 8.45 -13.89 0.67
N ALA A 126 9.37 -14.66 1.23
CA ALA A 126 10.74 -14.22 1.51
C ALA A 126 11.43 -13.71 0.23
N LYS A 127 11.31 -14.48 -0.87
CA LYS A 127 11.89 -14.10 -2.16
C LYS A 127 11.22 -12.84 -2.73
N ASN A 128 9.89 -12.77 -2.69
CA ASN A 128 9.16 -11.68 -3.34
C ASN A 128 9.17 -10.39 -2.50
N ALA A 129 9.13 -10.50 -1.18
CA ALA A 129 9.35 -9.37 -0.27
C ALA A 129 10.77 -8.81 -0.43
N GLY A 130 11.79 -9.69 -0.48
CA GLY A 130 13.16 -9.29 -0.76
C GLY A 130 13.31 -8.56 -2.11
N ARG A 131 12.62 -9.03 -3.16
CA ARG A 131 12.59 -8.35 -4.47
C ARG A 131 11.94 -6.97 -4.39
N LEU A 132 10.84 -6.84 -3.65
CA LEU A 132 10.16 -5.55 -3.49
C LEU A 132 11.01 -4.57 -2.69
N THR A 133 11.61 -5.04 -1.59
CA THR A 133 12.57 -4.24 -0.81
C THR A 133 13.74 -3.77 -1.67
N TYR A 134 14.32 -4.68 -2.45
CA TYR A 134 15.43 -4.37 -3.36
C TYR A 134 14.99 -3.35 -4.42
N ALA A 135 13.81 -3.51 -5.03
CA ALA A 135 13.32 -2.59 -6.04
C ALA A 135 13.16 -1.18 -5.50
N PHE A 136 12.57 -1.00 -4.31
CA PHE A 136 12.45 0.30 -3.67
C PHE A 136 13.79 0.89 -3.23
N ALA A 137 14.68 0.07 -2.63
CA ALA A 137 15.98 0.53 -2.18
C ALA A 137 16.89 0.97 -3.33
N ASN A 138 16.78 0.28 -4.47
CA ASN A 138 17.62 0.55 -5.65
C ASN A 138 17.06 1.64 -6.56
N ALA A 139 15.75 1.94 -6.47
CA ALA A 139 15.12 2.95 -7.30
C ALA A 139 15.69 4.34 -7.00
N SER A 140 16.11 5.03 -8.07
CA SER A 140 16.73 6.37 -8.03
C SER A 140 15.72 7.51 -8.18
N VAL A 141 14.48 7.19 -8.57
CA VAL A 141 13.39 8.17 -8.70
C VAL A 141 12.90 8.68 -7.35
N PRO A 142 12.32 9.88 -7.26
CA PRO A 142 11.67 10.37 -6.04
C PRO A 142 10.61 9.41 -5.53
N LYS A 143 10.62 9.12 -4.23
CA LYS A 143 9.73 8.15 -3.57
C LYS A 143 9.06 8.76 -2.36
N VAL A 144 7.74 8.88 -2.41
CA VAL A 144 6.92 9.35 -1.30
C VAL A 144 6.04 8.23 -0.79
N THR A 145 5.93 8.11 0.52
CA THR A 145 5.06 7.13 1.17
C THR A 145 4.04 7.82 2.05
N VAL A 146 2.79 7.37 1.98
CA VAL A 146 1.71 7.80 2.87
C VAL A 146 1.11 6.58 3.55
N VAL A 147 1.17 6.55 4.88
CA VAL A 147 0.47 5.53 5.67
C VAL A 147 -0.98 5.96 5.81
N VAL A 148 -1.89 5.21 5.18
CA VAL A 148 -3.31 5.54 5.13
C VAL A 148 -4.16 4.75 6.12
N GLY A 149 -3.58 3.72 6.73
CA GLY A 149 -4.24 2.85 7.70
C GLY A 149 -3.22 2.17 8.62
N GLU A 150 -3.19 0.85 8.58
CA GLU A 150 -2.25 0.06 9.38
C GLU A 150 -0.87 -0.03 8.73
N ALA A 151 0.19 0.00 9.54
CA ALA A 151 1.57 -0.17 9.09
C ALA A 151 2.38 -0.93 10.14
N TYR A 152 2.39 -2.26 10.06
CA TYR A 152 3.03 -3.09 11.07
C TYR A 152 4.18 -3.93 10.53
N GLY A 153 5.22 -4.01 11.33
CA GLY A 153 6.33 -4.95 11.20
C GLY A 153 7.08 -4.86 9.87
N THR A 154 7.64 -5.99 9.46
CA THR A 154 8.47 -6.07 8.25
C THR A 154 7.69 -5.92 6.95
N ALA A 155 6.37 -6.19 6.95
CA ALA A 155 5.53 -5.94 5.78
C ALA A 155 5.43 -4.45 5.47
N TYR A 156 5.29 -3.59 6.49
CA TYR A 156 5.41 -2.13 6.33
C TYR A 156 6.80 -1.72 5.83
N LEU A 157 7.87 -2.28 6.43
CA LEU A 157 9.23 -1.94 6.00
C LEU A 157 9.43 -2.18 4.50
N THR A 158 8.89 -3.30 3.99
CA THR A 158 8.97 -3.69 2.57
C THR A 158 8.23 -2.73 1.63
N MET A 159 7.22 -2.01 2.13
CA MET A 159 6.38 -1.07 1.38
C MET A 159 6.95 0.36 1.37
N ASN A 160 8.19 0.51 0.95
CA ASN A 160 8.87 1.81 0.81
C ASN A 160 8.90 2.63 2.11
N SER A 161 9.32 2.01 3.20
CA SER A 161 9.51 2.73 4.46
C SER A 161 10.69 3.70 4.39
N LYS A 162 10.75 4.64 5.34
CA LYS A 162 11.88 5.57 5.47
C LYS A 162 13.22 4.86 5.58
N SER A 163 13.26 3.71 6.25
CA SER A 163 14.49 2.92 6.49
C SER A 163 15.06 2.27 5.22
N ILE A 164 14.25 2.04 4.18
CA ILE A 164 14.74 1.49 2.90
C ILE A 164 14.89 2.54 1.79
N GLY A 165 14.68 3.82 2.09
CA GLY A 165 15.01 4.90 1.17
C GLY A 165 13.84 5.72 0.64
N ALA A 166 12.67 5.72 1.29
CA ALA A 166 11.65 6.71 0.98
C ALA A 166 12.17 8.11 1.28
N ASP A 167 12.02 9.06 0.36
CA ASP A 167 12.46 10.43 0.53
C ASP A 167 11.63 11.14 1.60
N VAL A 168 10.31 10.96 1.54
CA VAL A 168 9.36 11.52 2.50
C VAL A 168 8.33 10.46 2.88
N VAL A 169 7.97 10.42 4.16
CA VAL A 169 6.91 9.57 4.69
C VAL A 169 5.92 10.41 5.47
N TYR A 170 4.65 10.34 5.08
CA TYR A 170 3.51 10.94 5.76
C TYR A 170 2.62 9.86 6.36
N ALA A 171 1.81 10.23 7.31
CA ALA A 171 0.77 9.37 7.87
C ALA A 171 -0.52 10.16 8.04
N TRP A 172 -1.67 9.52 7.78
CA TRP A 172 -2.96 10.10 8.10
C TRP A 172 -3.17 10.14 9.62
N PRO A 173 -4.03 11.05 10.14
CA PRO A 173 -4.23 11.21 11.58
C PRO A 173 -4.71 9.94 12.29
N ASN A 174 -5.44 9.08 11.60
CA ASN A 174 -5.99 7.80 12.07
C ASN A 174 -5.08 6.59 11.76
N ALA A 175 -3.90 6.81 11.17
CA ALA A 175 -2.97 5.74 10.86
C ALA A 175 -2.33 5.17 12.14
N THR A 176 -2.15 3.84 12.16
CA THR A 176 -1.49 3.14 13.25
C THR A 176 -0.19 2.49 12.76
N ILE A 177 0.91 2.83 13.43
CA ILE A 177 2.25 2.37 13.06
C ILE A 177 2.90 1.66 14.24
N GLY A 178 3.40 0.45 14.03
CA GLY A 178 4.02 -0.32 15.11
C GLY A 178 4.73 -1.58 14.65
N MET A 179 5.21 -2.37 15.63
CA MET A 179 5.83 -3.66 15.33
C MET A 179 4.78 -4.74 15.01
N MET A 180 3.63 -4.70 15.69
CA MET A 180 2.50 -5.61 15.55
C MET A 180 1.23 -4.97 16.08
N ASP A 181 0.09 -5.54 15.76
CA ASP A 181 -1.19 -5.10 16.34
C ASP A 181 -1.30 -5.42 17.83
N ALA A 182 -2.22 -4.72 18.52
CA ALA A 182 -2.38 -4.85 19.96
C ALA A 182 -2.79 -6.27 20.40
N SER A 183 -3.58 -6.99 19.60
CA SER A 183 -4.03 -8.34 19.95
C SER A 183 -2.88 -9.36 19.85
N ALA A 184 -2.02 -9.21 18.87
CA ALA A 184 -0.82 -10.04 18.75
C ALA A 184 0.18 -9.75 19.87
N ALA A 185 0.35 -8.48 20.24
CA ALA A 185 1.19 -8.08 21.36
C ALA A 185 0.67 -8.66 22.69
N ALA A 186 -0.62 -8.56 22.93
CA ALA A 186 -1.25 -9.13 24.14
C ALA A 186 -1.06 -10.65 24.22
N LYS A 187 -1.24 -11.38 23.11
CA LYS A 187 -1.02 -12.84 23.06
C LYS A 187 0.41 -13.24 23.39
N ILE A 188 1.40 -12.42 23.03
CA ILE A 188 2.81 -12.68 23.35
C ILE A 188 3.09 -12.33 24.81
N MET A 189 2.63 -11.17 25.29
CA MET A 189 2.92 -10.68 26.63
C MET A 189 2.25 -11.53 27.73
N TYR A 190 1.05 -12.03 27.46
CA TYR A 190 0.24 -12.80 28.41
C TYR A 190 0.10 -14.27 28.03
N ALA A 191 1.06 -14.81 27.26
CA ALA A 191 0.98 -16.19 26.75
C ALA A 191 0.78 -17.24 27.86
N ASP A 192 1.51 -17.09 29.00
CA ASP A 192 1.42 -18.02 30.16
C ASP A 192 0.07 -17.90 30.89
N GLU A 193 -0.53 -16.71 30.93
CA GLU A 193 -1.82 -16.46 31.57
C GLU A 193 -2.95 -17.01 30.69
N ILE A 194 -2.89 -16.75 29.37
CA ILE A 194 -3.83 -17.28 28.40
C ILE A 194 -3.82 -18.82 28.40
N ALA A 195 -2.62 -19.45 28.48
CA ALA A 195 -2.50 -20.90 28.52
C ALA A 195 -3.09 -21.53 29.80
N LYS A 196 -3.25 -20.76 30.87
CA LYS A 196 -3.86 -21.19 32.15
C LYS A 196 -5.35 -20.89 32.23
N ALA A 197 -5.90 -20.05 31.36
CA ALA A 197 -7.30 -19.73 31.30
C ALA A 197 -8.09 -20.89 30.68
N ASP A 198 -9.22 -21.25 31.29
CA ASP A 198 -10.12 -22.28 30.74
C ASP A 198 -10.83 -21.82 29.45
N ASP A 199 -10.87 -20.51 29.22
CA ASP A 199 -11.43 -19.88 28.02
C ASP A 199 -10.37 -18.99 27.35
N SER A 200 -9.90 -19.39 26.18
CA SER A 200 -8.89 -18.65 25.41
C SER A 200 -9.39 -17.35 24.77
N VAL A 201 -10.69 -17.02 24.95
CA VAL A 201 -11.35 -15.83 24.41
C VAL A 201 -11.58 -14.76 25.49
N ALA A 202 -11.28 -15.06 26.73
CA ALA A 202 -11.42 -14.13 27.85
C ALA A 202 -10.32 -13.03 27.85
#